data_56543244d9b3df61c5fd472eb890c104
#
_entry.id   56543244d9b3df61c5fd472eb890c104
#
_cell.length_a   1.000
_cell.length_b   1.000
_cell.length_c   1.000
_cell.angle_alpha   90.00
_cell.angle_beta   90.00
_cell.angle_gamma   90.00
#
_symmetry.space_group_name_H-M   'P 1'
#
loop_
_entity.id
_entity.type
_entity.pdbx_description
1 polymer ?
#
loop_
_entity_poly.entity_id
_entity_poly.type
_entity_poly.pdbx_seq_one_letter_code
_entity_poly.pdbx_strand_id
1 'polypeptide(L)'
;PRTCRTLNGSELTVETIRRLACEAEIIPLVLDGKSVPLDVGKSKRLATAYQRRALAAVHETCAIDGCSVKFSHCEPHHIDYWVNAVTRGGATDLNNLVPLCSRHHHAAHEGGWKLKLNPETRELLVQR
;
A
#
# COMPACT_ATOMS: atom_id res chain seq x y z
N PRO A 1 -7.67 11.79 18.76
CA PRO A 1 -8.25 10.49 19.07
C PRO A 1 -7.99 9.49 17.95
N ARG A 2 -7.64 8.30 18.32
CA ARG A 2 -7.45 7.22 17.35
C ARG A 2 -8.81 6.69 16.92
N THR A 3 -9.02 6.58 15.63
CA THR A 3 -10.19 5.95 15.07
C THR A 3 -9.82 4.58 14.51
N CYS A 4 -10.71 3.63 14.68
CA CYS A 4 -10.56 2.30 14.11
C CYS A 4 -11.44 2.21 12.87
N ARG A 5 -10.86 1.75 11.76
CA ARG A 5 -11.54 1.72 10.47
C ARG A 5 -11.38 0.38 9.79
N THR A 6 -12.38 0.02 9.00
CA THR A 6 -12.27 -1.09 8.06
C THR A 6 -11.50 -0.66 6.82
N LEU A 7 -11.08 -1.61 5.96
CA LEU A 7 -10.39 -1.29 4.70
C LEU A 7 -11.22 -0.43 3.75
N ASN A 8 -12.53 -0.47 3.85
CA ASN A 8 -13.41 0.38 3.04
C ASN A 8 -13.71 1.74 3.67
N GLY A 9 -13.04 2.07 4.78
CA GLY A 9 -13.13 3.37 5.43
C GLY A 9 -14.24 3.51 6.46
N SER A 10 -14.99 2.45 6.78
CA SER A 10 -16.03 2.50 7.83
C SER A 10 -15.38 2.58 9.20
N GLU A 11 -15.82 3.52 10.01
CA GLU A 11 -15.37 3.63 11.39
C GLU A 11 -16.07 2.60 12.28
N LEU A 12 -15.30 2.01 13.20
CA LEU A 12 -15.82 1.03 14.16
C LEU A 12 -15.66 1.56 15.58
N THR A 13 -16.63 1.27 16.43
CA THR A 13 -16.52 1.55 17.87
C THR A 13 -15.58 0.54 18.52
N VAL A 14 -14.97 0.94 19.65
CA VAL A 14 -14.12 0.05 20.44
C VAL A 14 -14.87 -1.21 20.86
N GLU A 15 -16.14 -1.07 21.20
CA GLU A 15 -16.98 -2.21 21.62
C GLU A 15 -17.22 -3.19 20.48
N THR A 16 -17.48 -2.69 19.27
CA THR A 16 -17.63 -3.52 18.09
C THR A 16 -16.34 -4.29 17.80
N ILE A 17 -15.18 -3.63 17.91
CA ILE A 17 -13.88 -4.25 17.71
C ILE A 17 -13.63 -5.35 18.73
N ARG A 18 -13.91 -5.11 20.00
CA ARG A 18 -13.76 -6.13 21.06
C ARG A 18 -14.62 -7.35 20.78
N ARG A 19 -15.84 -7.15 20.33
CA ARG A 19 -16.75 -8.24 20.00
C ARG A 19 -16.25 -9.04 18.79
N LEU A 20 -15.82 -8.37 17.72
CA LEU A 20 -15.27 -9.03 16.55
C LEU A 20 -13.98 -9.78 16.87
N ALA A 21 -13.12 -9.22 17.72
CA ALA A 21 -11.87 -9.84 18.13
C ALA A 21 -12.05 -11.15 18.91
N CYS A 22 -13.19 -11.34 19.59
CA CYS A 22 -13.48 -12.59 20.27
C CYS A 22 -13.71 -13.78 19.33
N GLU A 23 -14.12 -13.52 18.09
CA GLU A 23 -14.49 -14.54 17.11
C GLU A 23 -13.55 -14.58 15.91
N ALA A 24 -12.74 -13.56 15.71
CA ALA A 24 -11.89 -13.40 14.54
C ALA A 24 -10.45 -13.76 14.83
N GLU A 25 -9.75 -14.20 13.80
CA GLU A 25 -8.30 -14.29 13.83
C GLU A 25 -7.71 -12.88 13.79
N ILE A 26 -6.86 -12.54 14.76
CA ILE A 26 -6.17 -11.27 14.80
C ILE A 26 -4.77 -11.46 14.25
N ILE A 27 -4.45 -10.77 13.18
CA ILE A 27 -3.10 -10.76 12.61
C ILE A 27 -2.43 -9.45 13.02
N PRO A 28 -1.44 -9.49 13.93
CA PRO A 28 -0.74 -8.28 14.32
C PRO A 28 0.13 -7.78 13.17
N LEU A 29 0.12 -6.48 12.93
CA LEU A 29 0.96 -5.83 11.95
C LEU A 29 1.75 -4.73 12.64
N VAL A 30 3.09 -4.90 12.69
CA VAL A 30 4.01 -3.91 13.21
C VAL A 30 4.80 -3.36 12.04
N LEU A 31 4.59 -2.09 11.71
CA LEU A 31 5.16 -1.47 10.51
C LEU A 31 6.69 -1.36 10.55
N ASP A 32 7.25 -1.17 11.74
CA ASP A 32 8.70 -1.08 11.94
C ASP A 32 9.29 -2.34 12.58
N GLY A 33 8.48 -3.38 12.74
CA GLY A 33 8.89 -4.62 13.37
C GLY A 33 9.61 -5.55 12.40
N LYS A 34 10.43 -6.45 12.98
CA LYS A 34 11.14 -7.48 12.21
C LYS A 34 10.39 -8.80 12.15
N SER A 35 9.23 -8.89 12.79
CA SER A 35 8.46 -10.12 12.87
C SER A 35 7.68 -10.46 11.58
N VAL A 36 7.50 -9.47 10.69
CA VAL A 36 6.80 -9.63 9.42
C VAL A 36 7.67 -9.07 8.30
N PRO A 37 7.99 -9.87 7.27
CA PRO A 37 8.78 -9.37 6.15
C PRO A 37 7.97 -8.35 5.34
N LEU A 38 8.40 -7.08 5.37
CA LEU A 38 7.82 -6.01 4.56
C LEU A 38 8.64 -5.73 3.30
N ASP A 39 9.86 -6.25 3.24
CA ASP A 39 10.73 -6.16 2.10
C ASP A 39 11.09 -7.58 1.65
N VAL A 40 10.70 -7.94 0.45
CA VAL A 40 10.92 -9.28 -0.08
C VAL A 40 11.80 -9.30 -1.33
N GLY A 41 12.30 -8.13 -1.72
CA GLY A 41 13.26 -8.00 -2.83
C GLY A 41 12.70 -8.55 -4.12
N LYS A 42 13.50 -9.36 -4.80
CA LYS A 42 13.13 -10.02 -6.05
C LYS A 42 12.58 -11.43 -5.86
N SER A 43 12.43 -11.91 -4.64
CA SER A 43 11.88 -13.25 -4.37
C SER A 43 10.39 -13.36 -4.70
N LYS A 44 9.66 -12.26 -4.63
CA LYS A 44 8.24 -12.17 -4.97
C LYS A 44 8.00 -11.01 -5.93
N ARG A 45 7.29 -11.27 -7.01
CA ARG A 45 6.88 -10.22 -7.95
C ARG A 45 5.71 -9.43 -7.41
N LEU A 46 4.67 -10.14 -6.93
CA LEU A 46 3.46 -9.50 -6.41
C LEU A 46 3.64 -9.18 -4.93
N ALA A 47 3.01 -8.10 -4.50
CA ALA A 47 2.97 -7.74 -3.09
C ALA A 47 2.37 -8.89 -2.27
N THR A 48 2.99 -9.19 -1.14
CA THR A 48 2.48 -10.21 -0.21
C THR A 48 1.25 -9.71 0.53
N ALA A 49 0.51 -10.62 1.15
CA ALA A 49 -0.62 -10.25 2.00
C ALA A 49 -0.21 -9.32 3.15
N TYR A 50 0.98 -9.54 3.71
CA TYR A 50 1.52 -8.66 4.76
C TYR A 50 1.82 -7.26 4.25
N GLN A 51 2.40 -7.16 3.06
CA GLN A 51 2.66 -5.86 2.43
C GLN A 51 1.36 -5.13 2.10
N ARG A 52 0.35 -5.82 1.61
CA ARG A 52 -0.97 -5.23 1.35
C ARG A 52 -1.60 -4.67 2.63
N ARG A 53 -1.49 -5.40 3.74
CA ARG A 53 -1.98 -4.93 5.03
C ARG A 53 -1.20 -3.71 5.54
N ALA A 54 0.11 -3.72 5.36
CA ALA A 54 0.94 -2.58 5.73
C ALA A 54 0.57 -1.33 4.91
N LEU A 55 0.38 -1.49 3.61
CA LEU A 55 -0.06 -0.38 2.74
C LEU A 55 -1.44 0.13 3.14
N ALA A 56 -2.37 -0.75 3.46
CA ALA A 56 -3.71 -0.37 3.91
C ALA A 56 -3.68 0.42 5.22
N ALA A 57 -2.72 0.15 6.09
CA ALA A 57 -2.58 0.87 7.36
C ALA A 57 -2.09 2.31 7.18
N VAL A 58 -1.35 2.60 6.11
CA VAL A 58 -0.77 3.93 5.86
C VAL A 58 -1.42 4.68 4.69
N HIS A 59 -2.25 4.01 3.89
CA HIS A 59 -2.97 4.61 2.77
C HIS A 59 -4.46 4.28 2.86
N GLU A 60 -5.29 5.28 2.99
CA GLU A 60 -6.75 5.08 2.98
C GLU A 60 -7.32 5.03 1.56
N THR A 61 -6.63 5.70 0.64
CA THR A 61 -7.06 5.86 -0.76
C THR A 61 -5.88 5.64 -1.70
N CYS A 62 -6.17 5.69 -3.01
CA CYS A 62 -5.14 5.77 -4.03
C CYS A 62 -4.09 6.83 -3.65
N ALA A 63 -2.81 6.53 -3.89
CA ALA A 63 -1.70 7.40 -3.48
C ALA A 63 -1.61 8.70 -4.28
N ILE A 64 -2.34 8.82 -5.38
CA ILE A 64 -2.36 10.07 -6.16
C ILE A 64 -3.11 11.14 -5.38
N ASP A 65 -2.48 12.29 -5.22
CA ASP A 65 -3.05 13.41 -4.49
C ASP A 65 -4.41 13.81 -5.07
N GLY A 66 -5.39 13.97 -4.19
CA GLY A 66 -6.76 14.31 -4.57
C GLY A 66 -7.62 13.15 -5.05
N CYS A 67 -7.07 11.94 -5.18
CA CYS A 67 -7.85 10.77 -5.56
C CYS A 67 -8.57 10.18 -4.34
N SER A 68 -9.87 9.99 -4.46
CA SER A 68 -10.72 9.47 -3.38
C SER A 68 -11.04 7.97 -3.51
N VAL A 69 -10.48 7.27 -4.48
CA VAL A 69 -10.72 5.84 -4.65
C VAL A 69 -10.13 5.10 -3.45
N LYS A 70 -10.96 4.33 -2.76
CA LYS A 70 -10.58 3.62 -1.54
C LYS A 70 -9.53 2.55 -1.81
N PHE A 71 -8.69 2.29 -0.83
CA PHE A 71 -7.62 1.30 -0.91
C PHE A 71 -8.11 -0.07 -1.38
N SER A 72 -9.30 -0.49 -0.97
CA SER A 72 -9.88 -1.77 -1.38
C SER A 72 -10.08 -1.90 -2.89
N HIS A 73 -10.11 -0.79 -3.63
CA HIS A 73 -10.22 -0.75 -5.09
C HIS A 73 -8.90 -0.38 -5.78
N CYS A 74 -7.80 -0.41 -5.02
CA CYS A 74 -6.48 -0.11 -5.54
C CYS A 74 -5.64 -1.39 -5.63
N GLU A 75 -4.59 -1.32 -6.45
CA GLU A 75 -3.60 -2.37 -6.53
C GLU A 75 -2.22 -1.84 -6.14
N PRO A 76 -1.39 -2.64 -5.47
CA PRO A 76 0.00 -2.25 -5.22
C PRO A 76 0.76 -2.09 -6.53
N HIS A 77 1.41 -0.95 -6.68
CA HIS A 77 2.17 -0.60 -7.87
C HIS A 77 3.65 -0.44 -7.51
N HIS A 78 4.54 -1.05 -8.27
CA HIS A 78 5.97 -0.85 -8.13
C HIS A 78 6.35 0.53 -8.68
N ILE A 79 6.90 1.40 -7.85
CA ILE A 79 7.33 2.74 -8.25
C ILE A 79 8.46 2.65 -9.27
N ASP A 80 9.50 1.88 -8.95
CA ASP A 80 10.49 1.41 -9.90
C ASP A 80 10.01 0.05 -10.40
N TYR A 81 9.70 -0.04 -11.68
CA TYR A 81 9.02 -1.20 -12.24
C TYR A 81 9.82 -2.50 -12.01
N TRP A 82 9.10 -3.57 -11.73
CA TRP A 82 9.69 -4.90 -11.56
C TRP A 82 10.59 -5.28 -12.73
N VAL A 83 10.16 -4.99 -13.95
CA VAL A 83 10.96 -5.13 -15.15
C VAL A 83 11.28 -3.73 -15.69
N ASN A 84 12.55 -3.38 -15.69
CA ASN A 84 13.01 -2.08 -16.15
C ASN A 84 14.22 -2.29 -17.06
N ALA A 85 14.17 -1.75 -18.28
CA ALA A 85 15.22 -1.92 -19.27
C ALA A 85 16.52 -1.15 -18.91
N VAL A 86 16.41 -0.09 -18.12
CA VAL A 86 17.55 0.77 -17.76
C VAL A 86 18.20 0.32 -16.45
N THR A 87 17.38 -0.08 -15.48
CA THR A 87 17.84 -0.63 -14.20
C THR A 87 17.54 -2.12 -14.16
N ARG A 88 18.00 -2.82 -13.13
CA ARG A 88 17.65 -4.24 -12.93
C ARG A 88 16.21 -4.44 -12.47
N GLY A 89 15.42 -3.38 -12.46
CA GLY A 89 14.07 -3.36 -11.95
C GLY A 89 14.02 -3.12 -10.44
N GLY A 90 12.88 -2.66 -9.98
CA GLY A 90 12.62 -2.39 -8.58
C GLY A 90 12.20 -3.63 -7.81
N ALA A 91 12.59 -3.70 -6.55
CA ALA A 91 12.23 -4.80 -5.67
C ALA A 91 10.78 -4.69 -5.18
N THR A 92 10.20 -5.80 -4.77
CA THR A 92 8.92 -5.83 -4.06
C THR A 92 9.18 -5.53 -2.58
N ASP A 93 9.50 -4.27 -2.31
CA ASP A 93 9.76 -3.74 -0.98
C ASP A 93 8.73 -2.67 -0.67
N LEU A 94 8.40 -2.49 0.60
CA LEU A 94 7.33 -1.57 1.00
C LEU A 94 7.57 -0.15 0.48
N ASN A 95 8.83 0.32 0.49
CA ASN A 95 9.18 1.65 0.01
C ASN A 95 9.19 1.78 -1.52
N ASN A 96 8.98 0.69 -2.23
CA ASN A 96 8.80 0.69 -3.68
C ASN A 96 7.36 0.39 -4.10
N LEU A 97 6.43 0.36 -3.17
CA LEU A 97 5.04 0.03 -3.41
C LEU A 97 4.13 1.17 -2.97
N VAL A 98 3.16 1.50 -3.81
CA VAL A 98 2.06 2.42 -3.47
C VAL A 98 0.77 1.87 -4.05
N PRO A 99 -0.39 2.13 -3.40
CA PRO A 99 -1.67 1.75 -3.97
C PRO A 99 -2.08 2.73 -5.07
N LEU A 100 -2.42 2.21 -6.23
CA LEU A 100 -3.00 3.01 -7.32
C LEU A 100 -4.32 2.38 -7.75
N CYS A 101 -5.33 3.22 -7.95
CA CYS A 101 -6.58 2.77 -8.55
C CYS A 101 -6.35 2.42 -10.03
N SER A 102 -7.27 1.67 -10.62
CA SER A 102 -7.13 1.22 -12.01
C SER A 102 -6.82 2.36 -12.97
N ARG A 103 -7.53 3.48 -12.85
CA ARG A 103 -7.35 4.65 -13.71
C ARG A 103 -5.92 5.21 -13.61
N HIS A 104 -5.43 5.44 -12.40
CA HIS A 104 -4.10 6.00 -12.21
C HIS A 104 -2.99 5.00 -12.48
N HIS A 105 -3.23 3.72 -12.25
CA HIS A 105 -2.29 2.66 -12.60
C HIS A 105 -2.06 2.63 -14.12
N HIS A 106 -3.14 2.68 -14.90
CA HIS A 106 -3.04 2.78 -16.36
C HIS A 106 -2.36 4.07 -16.81
N ALA A 107 -2.76 5.20 -16.23
CA ALA A 107 -2.17 6.50 -16.59
C ALA A 107 -0.67 6.54 -16.31
N ALA A 108 -0.23 5.98 -15.18
CA ALA A 108 1.18 5.93 -14.84
C ALA A 108 2.00 5.09 -15.83
N HIS A 109 1.48 3.93 -16.21
CA HIS A 109 2.15 3.07 -17.18
C HIS A 109 2.14 3.65 -18.59
N GLU A 110 0.98 4.04 -19.10
CA GLU A 110 0.84 4.55 -20.46
C GLU A 110 1.45 5.92 -20.64
N GLY A 111 1.35 6.77 -19.62
CA GLY A 111 1.89 8.13 -19.63
C GLY A 111 3.36 8.22 -19.32
N GLY A 112 4.00 7.14 -18.96
CA GLY A 112 5.41 7.14 -18.57
C GLY A 112 5.69 8.01 -17.35
N TRP A 113 4.76 8.09 -16.42
CA TRP A 113 4.90 8.91 -15.23
C TRP A 113 6.09 8.48 -14.37
N LYS A 114 6.83 9.44 -13.88
CA LYS A 114 7.87 9.20 -12.89
C LYS A 114 7.31 9.45 -11.51
N LEU A 115 7.41 8.45 -10.67
CA LEU A 115 6.91 8.49 -9.30
C LEU A 115 8.09 8.48 -8.34
N LYS A 116 7.99 9.30 -7.30
CA LYS A 116 8.99 9.33 -6.23
C LYS A 116 8.27 9.36 -4.89
N LEU A 117 8.60 8.42 -4.04
CA LEU A 117 7.99 8.28 -2.73
C LEU A 117 8.94 8.79 -1.65
N ASN A 118 8.39 9.62 -0.74
CA ASN A 118 9.08 9.89 0.52
C ASN A 118 8.78 8.75 1.48
N PRO A 119 9.79 7.94 1.88
CA PRO A 119 9.55 6.76 2.71
C PRO A 119 9.08 7.10 4.13
N GLU A 120 9.38 8.28 4.63
CA GLU A 120 9.00 8.70 5.99
C GLU A 120 7.55 9.19 6.04
N THR A 121 7.17 10.07 5.12
CA THR A 121 5.83 10.66 5.08
C THR A 121 4.86 9.89 4.21
N ARG A 122 5.35 9.01 3.34
CA ARG A 122 4.58 8.29 2.33
C ARG A 122 3.92 9.21 1.29
N GLU A 123 4.39 10.45 1.17
CA GLU A 123 3.95 11.33 0.10
C GLU A 123 4.53 10.90 -1.24
N LEU A 124 3.68 10.88 -2.25
CA LEU A 124 4.04 10.52 -3.61
C LEU A 124 4.16 11.77 -4.47
N LEU A 125 5.33 11.97 -5.07
CA LEU A 125 5.55 13.00 -6.08
C LEU A 125 5.38 12.38 -7.45
N VAL A 126 4.57 13.03 -8.27
CA VAL A 126 4.26 12.57 -9.64
C VAL A 126 4.83 13.56 -10.64
N GLN A 127 5.68 13.08 -11.52
CA GLN A 127 6.17 13.83 -12.67
C GLN A 127 5.58 13.22 -13.93
N ARG A 128 4.69 13.94 -14.51
CA ARG A 128 3.99 13.52 -15.73
C ARG A 128 4.79 13.82 -16.98
#